data_db3e7b826ba47b0115d6ec26831089c7
#
_entry.id   db3e7b826ba47b0115d6ec26831089c7
#
_cell.length_a   1.000
_cell.length_b   1.000
_cell.length_c   1.000
_cell.angle_alpha   90.00
_cell.angle_beta   90.00
_cell.angle_gamma   90.00
#
_symmetry.space_group_name_H-M   'P 1'
#
loop_
_entity.id
_entity.type
_entity.pdbx_description
1 polymer ?
#
loop_
_entity_poly.entity_id
_entity_poly.type
_entity_poly.pdbx_seq_one_letter_code
_entity_poly.pdbx_strand_id
1 'polypeptide(L)'
;LPQMLKIKDGRIMIVSSVAAFAPPSQVQSLYGPTKTFVNRFSELINLNYNNEGISCTAICPGYTITNFHTASGVQEEMDRVPSFLKNSAQRVAKESVEAMVRRKKLYVPTKRWKFIAFLLKTVPKPVFNILSSIIAPGRFSK
;
A
#
# COMPACT_ATOMS: atom_id res chain seq x y z
N LEU A 1 -7.76 -0.47 21.54
CA LEU A 1 -9.14 -0.72 21.10
C LEU A 1 -10.16 -0.54 22.25
N PRO A 2 -9.98 -1.08 23.47
CA PRO A 2 -10.96 -0.96 24.55
C PRO A 2 -11.36 0.49 24.90
N GLN A 3 -10.41 1.40 24.98
CA GLN A 3 -10.71 2.82 25.23
C GLN A 3 -11.49 3.47 24.10
N MET A 4 -11.14 3.17 22.85
CA MET A 4 -11.87 3.67 21.65
C MET A 4 -13.33 3.21 21.66
N LEU A 5 -13.57 1.95 22.06
CA LEU A 5 -14.93 1.40 22.19
C LEU A 5 -15.74 2.13 23.27
N LYS A 6 -15.13 2.44 24.40
CA LYS A 6 -15.81 3.18 25.51
C LYS A 6 -16.27 4.56 25.09
N ILE A 7 -15.44 5.30 24.31
CA ILE A 7 -15.77 6.65 23.87
C ILE A 7 -16.49 6.68 22.51
N LYS A 8 -16.66 5.52 21.88
CA LYS A 8 -17.25 5.35 20.53
C LYS A 8 -16.60 6.24 19.47
N ASP A 9 -15.31 6.51 19.62
CA ASP A 9 -14.49 7.22 18.63
C ASP A 9 -13.07 6.64 18.59
N GLY A 10 -12.64 6.20 17.39
CA GLY A 10 -11.32 5.66 17.18
C GLY A 10 -10.91 5.72 15.72
N ARG A 11 -9.64 6.09 15.51
CA ARG A 11 -9.03 6.08 14.18
C ARG A 11 -7.72 5.32 14.25
N ILE A 12 -7.66 4.24 13.47
CA ILE A 12 -6.49 3.39 13.34
C ILE A 12 -5.92 3.58 11.94
N MET A 13 -4.62 3.74 11.85
CA MET A 13 -3.92 3.76 10.56
C MET A 13 -2.93 2.60 10.51
N ILE A 14 -3.00 1.80 9.44
CA ILE A 14 -2.08 0.69 9.21
C ILE A 14 -1.35 0.95 7.90
N VAL A 15 -0.02 0.86 7.92
CA VAL A 15 0.80 1.09 6.73
C VAL A 15 0.97 -0.20 5.94
N SER A 16 0.26 -0.27 4.83
CA SER A 16 0.37 -1.32 3.81
C SER A 16 1.32 -0.90 2.67
N SER A 17 1.00 -1.25 1.44
CA SER A 17 1.75 -0.90 0.22
C SER A 17 0.88 -1.09 -1.02
N VAL A 18 1.22 -0.43 -2.13
CA VAL A 18 0.68 -0.77 -3.46
C VAL A 18 1.07 -2.19 -3.90
N ALA A 19 2.13 -2.76 -3.33
CA ALA A 19 2.52 -4.16 -3.54
C ALA A 19 1.42 -5.16 -3.14
N ALA A 20 0.49 -4.76 -2.26
CA ALA A 20 -0.69 -5.55 -1.92
C ALA A 20 -1.62 -5.82 -3.12
N PHE A 21 -1.51 -5.04 -4.19
CA PHE A 21 -2.31 -5.17 -5.40
C PHE A 21 -1.55 -5.80 -6.56
N ALA A 22 -0.23 -5.88 -6.44
CA ALA A 22 0.63 -6.46 -7.46
C ALA A 22 0.55 -7.99 -7.44
N PRO A 23 0.74 -8.65 -8.60
CA PRO A 23 0.94 -10.09 -8.62
C PRO A 23 2.20 -10.49 -7.83
N PRO A 24 2.27 -11.73 -7.35
CA PRO A 24 3.47 -12.26 -6.70
C PRO A 24 4.69 -12.11 -7.60
N SER A 25 5.83 -11.72 -7.01
CA SER A 25 7.13 -11.67 -7.70
C SER A 25 8.18 -12.43 -6.91
N GLN A 26 9.19 -12.98 -7.60
CA GLN A 26 10.27 -13.74 -6.95
C GLN A 26 11.13 -12.86 -6.04
N VAL A 27 11.32 -11.59 -6.40
CA VAL A 27 12.17 -10.64 -5.67
C VAL A 27 11.58 -10.26 -4.30
N GLN A 28 10.27 -10.28 -4.17
CA GLN A 28 9.56 -9.89 -2.94
C GLN A 28 8.46 -10.91 -2.59
N SER A 29 8.84 -12.18 -2.49
CA SER A 29 7.91 -13.30 -2.36
C SER A 29 6.94 -13.18 -1.17
N LEU A 30 7.36 -12.62 -0.04
CA LEU A 30 6.53 -12.46 1.15
C LEU A 30 5.97 -11.05 1.33
N TYR A 31 6.58 -10.03 0.75
CA TYR A 31 6.19 -8.63 0.99
C TYR A 31 4.78 -8.33 0.49
N GLY A 32 4.46 -8.65 -0.77
CA GLY A 32 3.13 -8.48 -1.34
C GLY A 32 2.05 -9.21 -0.55
N PRO A 33 2.18 -10.54 -0.32
CA PRO A 33 1.25 -11.30 0.51
C PRO A 33 1.04 -10.74 1.91
N THR A 34 2.12 -10.33 2.59
CA THR A 34 2.02 -9.69 3.91
C THR A 34 1.22 -8.39 3.85
N LYS A 35 1.44 -7.55 2.83
CA LYS A 35 0.70 -6.29 2.68
C LYS A 35 -0.76 -6.52 2.25
N THR A 36 -1.06 -7.60 1.53
CA THR A 36 -2.43 -8.03 1.25
C THR A 36 -3.13 -8.46 2.54
N PHE A 37 -2.46 -9.23 3.40
CA PHE A 37 -2.97 -9.56 4.73
C PHE A 37 -3.30 -8.29 5.54
N VAL A 38 -2.40 -7.33 5.57
CA VAL A 38 -2.61 -6.05 6.28
C VAL A 38 -3.85 -5.31 5.77
N ASN A 39 -4.11 -5.28 4.46
CA ASN A 39 -5.33 -4.69 3.89
C ASN A 39 -6.58 -5.42 4.37
N ARG A 40 -6.58 -6.77 4.34
CA ARG A 40 -7.71 -7.58 4.81
C ARG A 40 -7.95 -7.44 6.30
N PHE A 41 -6.89 -7.35 7.09
CA PHE A 41 -6.99 -7.08 8.53
C PHE A 41 -7.65 -5.72 8.81
N SER A 42 -7.28 -4.67 8.06
CA SER A 42 -7.94 -3.36 8.14
C SER A 42 -9.43 -3.44 7.79
N GLU A 43 -9.78 -4.19 6.74
CA GLU A 43 -11.17 -4.42 6.35
C GLU A 43 -11.96 -5.13 7.48
N LEU A 44 -11.35 -6.14 8.11
CA LEU A 44 -11.96 -6.86 9.24
C LEU A 44 -12.25 -5.93 10.44
N ILE A 45 -11.30 -5.04 10.77
CA ILE A 45 -11.53 -4.04 11.83
C ILE A 45 -12.71 -3.15 11.48
N ASN A 46 -12.79 -2.65 10.24
CA ASN A 46 -13.92 -1.82 9.80
C ASN A 46 -15.25 -2.58 9.81
N LEU A 47 -15.23 -3.87 9.42
CA LEU A 47 -16.44 -4.70 9.41
C LEU A 47 -17.01 -4.85 10.84
N ASN A 48 -16.14 -5.11 11.81
CA ASN A 48 -16.57 -5.40 13.17
C ASN A 48 -16.87 -4.15 14.01
N TYR A 49 -16.17 -3.04 13.78
CA TYR A 49 -16.16 -1.91 14.71
C TYR A 49 -16.58 -0.55 14.11
N ASN A 50 -16.92 -0.49 12.83
CA ASN A 50 -17.30 0.78 12.23
C ASN A 50 -18.59 1.36 12.86
N ASN A 51 -19.55 0.50 13.20
CA ASN A 51 -20.79 0.87 13.88
C ASN A 51 -20.55 1.33 15.33
N GLU A 52 -19.41 0.95 15.90
CA GLU A 52 -18.95 1.39 17.24
C GLU A 52 -18.12 2.69 17.18
N GLY A 53 -18.13 3.39 16.04
CA GLY A 53 -17.40 4.64 15.88
C GLY A 53 -15.89 4.48 15.62
N ILE A 54 -15.40 3.26 15.37
CA ILE A 54 -13.98 2.99 15.08
C ILE A 54 -13.76 2.77 13.59
N SER A 55 -12.77 3.44 13.04
CA SER A 55 -12.34 3.26 11.64
C SER A 55 -10.88 2.83 11.56
N CYS A 56 -10.57 1.96 10.60
CA CYS A 56 -9.21 1.57 10.27
C CYS A 56 -8.91 1.93 8.82
N THR A 57 -7.85 2.70 8.60
CA THR A 57 -7.41 3.12 7.27
C THR A 57 -6.14 2.37 6.89
N ALA A 58 -6.24 1.50 5.89
CA ALA A 58 -5.07 0.91 5.25
C ALA A 58 -4.46 1.91 4.27
N ILE A 59 -3.26 2.38 4.56
CA ILE A 59 -2.50 3.25 3.67
C ILE A 59 -1.63 2.38 2.78
N CYS A 60 -1.75 2.56 1.45
CA CYS A 60 -1.00 1.81 0.46
C CYS A 60 -0.05 2.75 -0.32
N PRO A 61 1.09 3.15 0.24
CA PRO A 61 2.05 3.98 -0.46
C PRO A 61 2.67 3.23 -1.65
N GLY A 62 3.05 4.00 -2.68
CA GLY A 62 4.05 3.57 -3.65
C GLY A 62 5.47 3.86 -3.16
N TYR A 63 6.41 3.93 -4.07
CA TYR A 63 7.80 4.24 -3.73
C TYR A 63 7.90 5.59 -3.02
N THR A 64 8.45 5.56 -1.80
CA THR A 64 8.56 6.71 -0.93
C THR A 64 10.01 6.83 -0.44
N ILE A 65 10.60 8.00 -0.58
CA ILE A 65 12.00 8.26 -0.16
C ILE A 65 12.03 8.27 1.36
N THR A 66 12.61 7.22 1.95
CA THR A 66 12.78 7.03 3.40
C THR A 66 13.99 6.12 3.65
N ASN A 67 14.42 6.02 4.89
CA ASN A 67 15.46 5.06 5.29
C ASN A 67 14.99 3.59 5.28
N PHE A 68 13.71 3.33 4.99
CA PHE A 68 13.16 1.98 4.95
C PHE A 68 13.89 1.06 3.96
N HIS A 69 14.20 1.57 2.77
CA HIS A 69 14.86 0.78 1.72
C HIS A 69 16.29 0.41 2.10
N THR A 70 17.01 1.33 2.73
CA THR A 70 18.36 1.06 3.27
C THR A 70 18.29 0.03 4.39
N ALA A 71 17.39 0.21 5.35
CA ALA A 71 17.23 -0.69 6.49
C ALA A 71 16.76 -2.10 6.09
N SER A 72 16.02 -2.23 4.99
CA SER A 72 15.54 -3.52 4.47
C SER A 72 16.45 -4.15 3.41
N GLY A 73 17.62 -3.56 3.12
CA GLY A 73 18.60 -4.10 2.18
C GLY A 73 18.19 -4.01 0.70
N VAL A 74 17.18 -3.20 0.36
CA VAL A 74 16.67 -3.06 -1.02
C VAL A 74 16.93 -1.66 -1.62
N GLN A 75 17.97 -0.98 -1.13
CA GLN A 75 18.30 0.37 -1.59
C GLN A 75 18.65 0.42 -3.08
N GLU A 76 19.40 -0.55 -3.60
CA GLU A 76 19.75 -0.61 -5.02
C GLU A 76 18.51 -0.72 -5.92
N GLU A 77 17.50 -1.47 -5.51
CA GLU A 77 16.23 -1.55 -6.24
C GLU A 77 15.50 -0.22 -6.24
N MET A 78 15.54 0.48 -5.10
CA MET A 78 14.96 1.81 -4.97
C MET A 78 15.66 2.83 -5.87
N ASP A 79 16.98 2.73 -6.02
CA ASP A 79 17.77 3.65 -6.85
C ASP A 79 17.44 3.51 -8.34
N ARG A 80 17.12 2.30 -8.79
CA ARG A 80 16.68 2.01 -10.16
C ARG A 80 15.28 2.52 -10.50
N VAL A 81 14.47 2.87 -9.48
CA VAL A 81 13.13 3.40 -9.71
C VAL A 81 13.22 4.81 -10.27
N PRO A 82 12.53 5.13 -11.38
CA PRO A 82 12.50 6.48 -11.93
C PRO A 82 12.03 7.52 -10.91
N SER A 83 12.66 8.69 -10.91
CA SER A 83 12.39 9.75 -9.93
C SER A 83 10.92 10.20 -9.91
N PHE A 84 10.25 10.19 -11.06
CA PHE A 84 8.84 10.57 -11.15
C PHE A 84 7.89 9.60 -10.42
N LEU A 85 8.31 8.37 -10.12
CA LEU A 85 7.55 7.41 -9.31
C LEU A 85 7.84 7.53 -7.81
N LYS A 86 8.89 8.24 -7.42
CA LYS A 86 9.26 8.45 -6.03
C LYS A 86 8.45 9.60 -5.42
N ASN A 87 8.04 9.42 -4.17
CA ASN A 87 7.29 10.43 -3.41
C ASN A 87 8.10 10.86 -2.18
N SER A 88 7.93 12.10 -1.74
CA SER A 88 8.48 12.53 -0.45
C SER A 88 7.69 11.92 0.71
N ALA A 89 8.38 11.56 1.78
CA ALA A 89 7.77 11.01 2.98
C ALA A 89 6.75 11.98 3.60
N GLN A 90 7.07 13.29 3.60
CA GLN A 90 6.19 14.33 4.15
C GLN A 90 4.85 14.38 3.42
N ARG A 91 4.86 14.33 2.08
CA ARG A 91 3.62 14.33 1.29
C ARG A 91 2.78 13.08 1.56
N VAL A 92 3.43 11.91 1.57
CA VAL A 92 2.75 10.64 1.85
C VAL A 92 2.15 10.66 3.25
N ALA A 93 2.89 11.12 4.27
CA ALA A 93 2.40 11.21 5.65
C ALA A 93 1.20 12.17 5.76
N LYS A 94 1.29 13.37 5.18
CA LYS A 94 0.20 14.35 5.19
C LYS A 94 -1.09 13.78 4.58
N GLU A 95 -1.00 13.26 3.34
CA GLU A 95 -2.18 12.68 2.66
C GLU A 95 -2.75 11.47 3.42
N SER A 96 -1.89 10.68 4.09
CA SER A 96 -2.31 9.52 4.88
C SER A 96 -3.07 9.92 6.13
N VAL A 97 -2.58 10.90 6.87
CA VAL A 97 -3.27 11.44 8.07
C VAL A 97 -4.62 12.05 7.67
N GLU A 98 -4.67 12.84 6.61
CA GLU A 98 -5.93 13.40 6.10
C GLU A 98 -6.93 12.29 5.72
N ALA A 99 -6.47 11.22 5.09
CA ALA A 99 -7.31 10.08 4.74
C ALA A 99 -7.86 9.36 5.99
N MET A 100 -7.03 9.16 7.01
CA MET A 100 -7.44 8.60 8.30
C MET A 100 -8.47 9.48 9.00
N VAL A 101 -8.24 10.79 9.08
CA VAL A 101 -9.17 11.75 9.67
C VAL A 101 -10.54 11.69 8.98
N ARG A 102 -10.54 11.55 7.64
CA ARG A 102 -11.76 11.38 6.83
C ARG A 102 -12.33 9.96 6.84
N ARG A 103 -11.83 9.06 7.70
CA ARG A 103 -12.28 7.67 7.87
C ARG A 103 -12.28 6.87 6.56
N LYS A 104 -11.32 7.10 5.67
CA LYS A 104 -11.16 6.28 4.45
C LYS A 104 -10.71 4.87 4.83
N LYS A 105 -11.41 3.84 4.36
CA LYS A 105 -11.07 2.44 4.68
C LYS A 105 -9.74 2.00 4.04
N LEU A 106 -9.47 2.47 2.83
CA LEU A 106 -8.25 2.22 2.08
C LEU A 106 -7.84 3.49 1.34
N TYR A 107 -6.58 3.84 1.39
CA TYR A 107 -6.07 5.01 0.70
C TYR A 107 -4.70 4.78 0.07
N VAL A 108 -4.58 5.19 -1.19
CA VAL A 108 -3.31 5.21 -1.93
C VAL A 108 -2.87 6.67 -2.04
N PRO A 109 -1.76 7.08 -1.39
CA PRO A 109 -1.25 8.43 -1.52
C PRO A 109 -0.81 8.74 -2.94
N THR A 110 -0.98 10.00 -3.35
CA THR A 110 -0.66 10.60 -4.64
C THR A 110 -1.49 10.09 -5.84
N LYS A 111 -1.82 11.00 -6.75
CA LYS A 111 -2.68 10.71 -7.91
C LYS A 111 -2.07 9.64 -8.84
N ARG A 112 -0.75 9.69 -9.04
CA ARG A 112 -0.03 8.73 -9.91
C ARG A 112 -0.17 7.31 -9.37
N TRP A 113 0.05 7.12 -8.07
CA TRP A 113 -0.06 5.80 -7.45
C TRP A 113 -1.50 5.31 -7.33
N LYS A 114 -2.48 6.21 -7.22
CA LYS A 114 -3.91 5.84 -7.34
C LYS A 114 -4.21 5.21 -8.69
N PHE A 115 -3.70 5.83 -9.77
CA PHE A 115 -3.87 5.31 -11.13
C PHE A 115 -3.15 3.96 -11.31
N ILE A 116 -1.90 3.84 -10.87
CA ILE A 116 -1.16 2.57 -10.92
C ILE A 116 -1.87 1.48 -10.11
N ALA A 117 -2.32 1.77 -8.90
CA ALA A 117 -3.06 0.82 -8.08
C ALA A 117 -4.39 0.41 -8.72
N PHE A 118 -5.07 1.31 -9.41
CA PHE A 118 -6.26 0.99 -10.20
C PHE A 118 -5.91 -0.01 -11.32
N LEU A 119 -4.86 0.25 -12.09
CA LEU A 119 -4.40 -0.68 -13.13
C LEU A 119 -4.03 -2.06 -12.54
N LEU A 120 -3.27 -2.10 -11.45
CA LEU A 120 -2.89 -3.35 -10.79
C LEU A 120 -4.10 -4.18 -10.34
N LYS A 121 -5.21 -3.53 -9.98
CA LYS A 121 -6.45 -4.20 -9.55
C LYS A 121 -7.31 -4.68 -10.72
N THR A 122 -7.27 -3.99 -11.85
CA THR A 122 -8.20 -4.21 -12.97
C THR A 122 -7.60 -4.97 -14.12
N VAL A 123 -6.28 -4.88 -14.32
CA VAL A 123 -5.59 -5.56 -15.41
C VAL A 123 -5.55 -7.07 -15.16
N PRO A 124 -6.06 -7.90 -16.09
CA PRO A 124 -5.98 -9.36 -15.94
C PRO A 124 -4.53 -9.85 -15.83
N LYS A 125 -4.29 -10.87 -14.99
CA LYS A 125 -2.95 -11.42 -14.76
C LYS A 125 -2.16 -11.75 -16.04
N PRO A 126 -2.74 -12.36 -17.08
CA PRO A 126 -2.00 -12.64 -18.33
C PRO A 126 -1.47 -11.36 -18.99
N VAL A 127 -2.29 -10.31 -19.05
CA VAL A 127 -1.90 -9.01 -19.63
C VAL A 127 -0.82 -8.36 -18.80
N PHE A 128 -0.95 -8.42 -17.46
CA PHE A 128 0.06 -7.90 -16.55
C PHE A 128 1.41 -8.61 -16.74
N ASN A 129 1.43 -9.93 -16.89
CA ASN A 129 2.65 -10.70 -17.09
C ASN A 129 3.36 -10.33 -18.39
N ILE A 130 2.61 -10.12 -19.48
CA ILE A 130 3.16 -9.65 -20.75
C ILE A 130 3.77 -8.25 -20.60
N LEU A 131 3.02 -7.31 -20.01
CA LEU A 131 3.51 -5.94 -19.80
C LEU A 131 4.73 -5.90 -18.86
N SER A 132 4.71 -6.67 -17.79
CA SER A 132 5.81 -6.71 -16.83
C SER A 132 7.08 -7.30 -17.41
N SER A 133 6.99 -8.30 -18.30
CA SER A 133 8.16 -8.86 -18.98
C SER A 133 8.83 -7.87 -19.95
N ILE A 134 8.04 -6.94 -20.51
CA ILE A 134 8.53 -5.88 -21.39
C ILE A 134 9.14 -4.73 -20.58
N ILE A 135 8.46 -4.30 -19.49
CA ILE A 135 8.86 -3.10 -18.72
C ILE A 135 9.97 -3.41 -17.71
N ALA A 136 9.98 -4.60 -17.15
CA ALA A 136 10.95 -5.03 -16.14
C ALA A 136 11.39 -6.48 -16.39
N PRO A 137 12.16 -6.72 -17.46
CA PRO A 137 12.65 -8.05 -17.78
C PRO A 137 13.49 -8.62 -16.61
N GLY A 138 13.20 -9.86 -16.21
CA GLY A 138 13.85 -10.54 -15.08
C GLY A 138 13.22 -10.32 -13.70
N ARG A 139 12.23 -9.44 -13.54
CA ARG A 139 11.55 -9.23 -12.25
C ARG A 139 10.36 -10.17 -12.04
N PHE A 140 9.74 -10.63 -13.12
CA PHE A 140 8.53 -11.46 -13.11
C PHE A 140 8.67 -12.73 -14.01
N SER A 141 9.77 -12.89 -14.74
CA SER A 141 10.08 -14.10 -15.50
C SER A 141 10.95 -15.04 -14.66
N LYS A 142 10.74 -16.34 -14.87
CA LYS A 142 11.67 -17.37 -14.39
C LYS A 142 13.05 -17.16 -15.01
#